data_52b00f832f0bc9f9fe4856f6bed8d5e9
#
_entry.id   52b00f832f0bc9f9fe4856f6bed8d5e9
#
_cell.length_a   1.000
_cell.length_b   1.000
_cell.length_c   1.000
_cell.angle_alpha   90.00
_cell.angle_beta   90.00
_cell.angle_gamma   90.00
#
_symmetry.space_group_name_H-M   'P 1'
#
loop_
_entity.id
_entity.type
_entity.pdbx_description
1 polymer ?
#
loop_
_entity_poly.entity_id
_entity_poly.type
_entity_poly.pdbx_seq_one_letter_code
_entity_poly.pdbx_strand_id
1 'polypeptide(L)'
;MEVTEVRVRLVQTGDDRLKAYCSMTVDHEFVIRDIKIIEGAGGYFVAMPSRRMSDRCEKCGGKNHVRAKYCNVCGKALRPNRARKDSQGRIRFYADIAHPINLECRRRIQRHVVNAFEEELERSRQPDYQPIDLDEPDDEISEATM
;
A
#
# COMPACT_ATOMS: atom_id res chain seq x y z
N MET A 1 -7.37 2.32 19.52
CA MET A 1 -7.45 2.35 18.05
C MET A 1 -8.51 1.37 17.58
N GLU A 2 -9.54 1.89 16.96
CA GLU A 2 -10.62 1.09 16.40
C GLU A 2 -10.67 1.26 14.88
N VAL A 3 -10.73 0.15 14.14
CA VAL A 3 -10.95 0.18 12.70
C VAL A 3 -12.43 0.39 12.45
N THR A 4 -12.80 1.56 11.95
CA THR A 4 -14.20 1.98 11.81
C THR A 4 -14.74 1.84 10.40
N GLU A 5 -13.86 1.82 9.39
CA GLU A 5 -14.24 1.58 8.00
C GLU A 5 -13.08 0.99 7.22
N VAL A 6 -13.35 0.08 6.31
CA VAL A 6 -12.37 -0.40 5.32
C VAL A 6 -13.02 -0.31 3.95
N ARG A 7 -12.38 0.43 3.04
CA ARG A 7 -12.78 0.50 1.63
C ARG A 7 -11.85 -0.38 0.81
N VAL A 8 -12.42 -1.16 -0.09
CA VAL A 8 -11.67 -2.14 -0.88
C VAL A 8 -11.94 -1.92 -2.36
N ARG A 9 -10.87 -1.81 -3.14
CA ARG A 9 -10.92 -1.78 -4.59
C ARG A 9 -10.23 -3.03 -5.13
N LEU A 10 -11.01 -3.90 -5.79
CA LEU A 10 -10.50 -5.15 -6.34
C LEU A 10 -9.61 -4.88 -7.55
N VAL A 11 -8.51 -5.65 -7.65
CA VAL A 11 -7.63 -5.67 -8.82
C VAL A 11 -8.02 -6.87 -9.68
N GLN A 12 -8.35 -6.60 -10.95
CA GLN A 12 -8.86 -7.60 -11.87
C GLN A 12 -7.83 -8.15 -12.85
N THR A 13 -6.56 -7.81 -12.69
CA THR A 13 -5.49 -8.33 -13.57
C THR A 13 -5.11 -9.75 -13.14
N GLY A 14 -5.39 -10.72 -13.98
CA GLY A 14 -5.56 -12.13 -13.68
C GLY A 14 -4.39 -12.93 -13.10
N ASP A 15 -3.12 -12.48 -13.17
CA ASP A 15 -1.97 -13.31 -12.80
C ASP A 15 -1.14 -12.78 -11.62
N ASP A 16 -1.46 -11.59 -11.12
CA ASP A 16 -0.72 -11.02 -10.01
C ASP A 16 -1.24 -11.52 -8.65
N ARG A 17 -0.32 -11.65 -7.73
CA ARG A 17 -0.64 -11.98 -6.34
C ARG A 17 -1.38 -10.83 -5.64
N LEU A 18 -1.33 -9.63 -6.19
CA LEU A 18 -2.05 -8.48 -5.69
C LEU A 18 -3.53 -8.59 -6.03
N LYS A 19 -4.39 -8.65 -5.01
CA LYS A 19 -5.84 -8.87 -5.17
C LYS A 19 -6.68 -7.64 -4.95
N ALA A 20 -6.22 -6.70 -4.14
CA ALA A 20 -6.97 -5.47 -3.87
C ALA A 20 -6.07 -4.38 -3.31
N TYR A 21 -6.50 -3.13 -3.54
CA TYR A 21 -6.05 -1.96 -2.79
C TYR A 21 -7.11 -1.60 -1.77
N CYS A 22 -6.68 -1.19 -0.59
CA CYS A 22 -7.58 -0.86 0.51
C CYS A 22 -7.20 0.46 1.17
N SER A 23 -8.20 1.11 1.76
CA SER A 23 -8.00 2.18 2.73
C SER A 23 -8.70 1.79 4.03
N MET A 24 -8.14 2.21 5.15
CA MET A 24 -8.65 1.90 6.48
C MET A 24 -8.82 3.17 7.29
N THR A 25 -10.02 3.40 7.79
CA THR A 25 -10.31 4.51 8.69
C THR A 25 -10.24 4.04 10.13
N VAL A 26 -9.59 4.82 10.96
CA VAL A 26 -9.38 4.55 12.38
C VAL A 26 -10.10 5.60 13.21
N ASP A 27 -10.90 5.16 14.18
CA ASP A 27 -11.62 6.00 15.14
C ASP A 27 -12.49 7.08 14.49
N HIS A 28 -12.97 6.87 13.25
CA HIS A 28 -13.70 7.85 12.43
C HIS A 28 -12.94 9.16 12.16
N GLU A 29 -11.63 9.18 12.41
CA GLU A 29 -10.85 10.42 12.38
C GLU A 29 -9.63 10.37 11.46
N PHE A 30 -9.11 9.18 11.18
CA PHE A 30 -7.83 9.06 10.47
C PHE A 30 -7.88 7.93 9.45
N VAL A 31 -7.43 8.20 8.23
CA VAL A 31 -7.39 7.18 7.16
C VAL A 31 -5.95 6.81 6.82
N ILE A 32 -5.72 5.52 6.70
CA ILE A 32 -4.47 4.95 6.17
C ILE A 32 -4.80 4.40 4.78
N ARG A 33 -4.12 4.90 3.76
CA ARG A 33 -4.29 4.50 2.37
C ARG A 33 -3.19 3.56 1.92
N ASP A 34 -3.35 3.01 0.73
CA ASP A 34 -2.34 2.19 0.05
C ASP A 34 -2.01 0.88 0.77
N ILE A 35 -3.00 0.34 1.47
CA ILE A 35 -2.96 -1.00 2.02
C ILE A 35 -3.28 -1.98 0.88
N LYS A 36 -2.61 -3.13 0.84
CA LYS A 36 -2.78 -4.12 -0.22
C LYS A 36 -3.17 -5.48 0.36
N ILE A 37 -4.03 -6.17 -0.36
CA ILE A 37 -4.32 -7.60 -0.12
C ILE A 37 -3.50 -8.41 -1.12
N ILE A 38 -2.69 -9.31 -0.61
CA ILE A 38 -1.81 -10.17 -1.41
C ILE A 38 -2.15 -11.63 -1.13
N GLU A 39 -2.25 -12.41 -2.19
CA GLU A 39 -2.49 -13.85 -2.09
C GLU A 39 -1.16 -14.58 -1.92
N GLY A 40 -1.03 -15.28 -0.80
CA GLY A 40 0.11 -16.13 -0.50
C GLY A 40 -0.26 -17.61 -0.52
N ALA A 41 0.72 -18.48 -0.27
CA ALA A 41 0.52 -19.92 -0.23
C ALA A 41 -0.46 -20.36 0.86
N GLY A 42 -0.56 -19.63 1.95
CA GLY A 42 -1.43 -19.91 3.10
C GLY A 42 -2.71 -19.09 3.16
N GLY A 43 -3.04 -18.35 2.11
CA GLY A 43 -4.21 -17.49 2.05
C GLY A 43 -3.86 -16.02 1.81
N TYR A 44 -4.78 -15.14 2.15
CA TYR A 44 -4.58 -13.70 1.96
C TYR A 44 -3.83 -13.08 3.13
N PHE A 45 -2.94 -12.13 2.83
CA PHE A 45 -2.31 -11.31 3.86
C PHE A 45 -2.35 -9.83 3.49
N VAL A 46 -2.27 -9.00 4.52
CA VAL A 46 -2.33 -7.55 4.40
C VAL A 46 -0.92 -6.97 4.38
N ALA A 47 -0.59 -6.26 3.30
CA ALA A 47 0.64 -5.49 3.19
C ALA A 47 0.34 -4.03 3.51
N MET A 48 1.05 -3.49 4.50
CA MET A 48 0.91 -2.10 4.91
C MET A 48 1.56 -1.15 3.90
N PRO A 49 1.19 0.14 3.89
CA PRO A 49 1.76 1.08 2.93
C PRO A 49 3.26 1.22 3.11
N SER A 50 3.96 1.22 1.99
CA SER A 50 5.40 1.32 1.95
C SER A 50 5.83 2.26 0.83
N ARG A 51 7.06 2.75 0.93
CA ARG A 51 7.70 3.55 -0.13
C ARG A 51 8.94 2.84 -0.63
N ARG A 52 9.29 3.10 -1.87
CA ARG A 52 10.54 2.62 -2.42
C ARG A 52 11.71 3.35 -1.76
N MET A 53 12.75 2.61 -1.40
CA MET A 53 14.00 3.20 -0.94
C MET A 53 14.64 3.98 -2.08
N SER A 54 15.21 5.13 -1.75
CA SER A 54 15.78 6.07 -2.72
C SER A 54 17.16 6.52 -2.31
N ASP A 55 17.94 6.95 -3.31
CA ASP A 55 19.20 7.63 -3.11
C ASP A 55 19.31 8.82 -4.08
N ARG A 56 20.39 9.56 -3.99
CA ARG A 56 20.58 10.74 -4.82
C ARG A 56 21.60 10.48 -5.93
N CYS A 57 21.33 11.04 -7.11
CA CYS A 57 22.26 11.02 -8.22
C CYS A 57 23.53 11.79 -7.86
N GLU A 58 24.69 11.18 -8.10
CA GLU A 58 26.00 11.82 -7.85
C GLU A 58 26.24 13.05 -8.72
N LYS A 59 25.61 13.10 -9.89
CA LYS A 59 25.79 14.22 -10.83
C LYS A 59 24.89 15.41 -10.54
N CYS A 60 23.56 15.17 -10.39
CA CYS A 60 22.58 16.27 -10.29
C CYS A 60 21.90 16.36 -8.92
N GLY A 61 22.11 15.39 -8.02
CA GLY A 61 21.45 15.36 -6.72
C GLY A 61 19.97 14.93 -6.77
N GLY A 62 19.45 14.57 -7.94
CA GLY A 62 18.07 14.13 -8.11
C GLY A 62 17.81 12.82 -7.37
N LYS A 63 16.60 12.68 -6.82
CA LYS A 63 16.20 11.50 -6.07
C LYS A 63 15.73 10.40 -7.03
N ASN A 64 16.27 9.19 -6.87
CA ASN A 64 15.88 8.02 -7.64
C ASN A 64 15.68 6.83 -6.74
N HIS A 65 14.75 5.93 -7.09
CA HIS A 65 14.65 4.68 -6.35
C HIS A 65 15.92 3.83 -6.58
N VAL A 66 16.29 3.04 -5.60
CA VAL A 66 17.58 2.33 -5.56
C VAL A 66 17.74 1.27 -6.65
N ARG A 67 16.67 0.88 -7.34
CA ARG A 67 16.69 -0.04 -8.48
C ARG A 67 16.75 0.67 -9.83
N ALA A 68 16.69 2.00 -9.85
CA ALA A 68 16.74 2.76 -11.09
C ALA A 68 18.09 2.58 -11.81
N LYS A 69 18.05 2.39 -13.09
CA LYS A 69 19.26 2.26 -13.92
C LYS A 69 19.77 3.61 -14.42
N TYR A 70 18.88 4.57 -14.57
CA TYR A 70 19.17 5.93 -15.05
C TYR A 70 18.49 6.95 -14.14
N CYS A 71 19.15 8.09 -13.96
CA CYS A 71 18.57 9.20 -13.22
C CYS A 71 17.35 9.77 -13.96
N ASN A 72 16.23 9.91 -13.25
CA ASN A 72 15.00 10.45 -13.83
C ASN A 72 15.03 11.96 -14.03
N VAL A 73 16.07 12.65 -13.54
CA VAL A 73 16.24 14.09 -13.67
C VAL A 73 17.25 14.44 -14.78
N CYS A 74 18.48 13.89 -14.71
CA CYS A 74 19.55 14.24 -15.65
C CYS A 74 19.86 13.15 -16.68
N GLY A 75 19.30 11.95 -16.55
CA GLY A 75 19.51 10.85 -17.47
C GLY A 75 20.83 10.09 -17.31
N LYS A 76 21.68 10.45 -16.35
CA LYS A 76 22.94 9.75 -16.12
C LYS A 76 22.70 8.29 -15.75
N ALA A 77 23.50 7.37 -16.27
CA ALA A 77 23.50 5.98 -15.83
C ALA A 77 23.93 5.88 -14.36
N LEU A 78 23.15 5.16 -13.59
CA LEU A 78 23.39 4.98 -12.16
C LEU A 78 24.12 3.67 -11.89
N ARG A 79 24.92 3.65 -10.82
CA ARG A 79 25.65 2.43 -10.42
C ARG A 79 24.65 1.34 -10.00
N PRO A 80 24.96 0.05 -10.27
CA PRO A 80 24.15 -1.06 -9.77
C PRO A 80 24.36 -1.27 -8.26
N ASN A 81 23.46 -2.05 -7.65
CA ASN A 81 23.59 -2.51 -6.26
C ASN A 81 23.69 -1.39 -5.22
N ARG A 82 22.91 -0.31 -5.40
CA ARG A 82 22.87 0.82 -4.47
C ARG A 82 22.00 0.61 -3.25
N ALA A 83 21.16 -0.44 -3.26
CA ALA A 83 20.27 -0.72 -2.14
C ALA A 83 21.04 -1.12 -0.89
N ARG A 84 20.62 -0.58 0.25
CA ARG A 84 21.23 -0.91 1.54
C ARG A 84 20.78 -2.29 2.03
N LYS A 85 21.63 -2.94 2.80
CA LYS A 85 21.30 -4.18 3.50
C LYS A 85 20.83 -3.86 4.92
N ASP A 86 19.87 -4.64 5.41
CA ASP A 86 19.43 -4.56 6.80
C ASP A 86 20.44 -5.26 7.72
N SER A 87 20.17 -5.27 9.04
CA SER A 87 21.02 -5.91 10.05
C SER A 87 21.21 -7.42 9.86
N GLN A 88 20.33 -8.05 9.07
CA GLN A 88 20.38 -9.49 8.75
C GLN A 88 20.96 -9.76 7.34
N GLY A 89 21.52 -8.74 6.69
CA GLY A 89 22.13 -8.87 5.37
C GLY A 89 21.13 -8.91 4.20
N ARG A 90 19.85 -8.70 4.45
CA ARG A 90 18.83 -8.67 3.40
C ARG A 90 18.79 -7.31 2.71
N ILE A 91 18.63 -7.31 1.39
CA ILE A 91 18.57 -6.07 0.61
C ILE A 91 17.21 -5.39 0.85
N ARG A 92 17.25 -4.10 1.18
CA ARG A 92 16.04 -3.30 1.44
C ARG A 92 15.70 -2.43 0.23
N PHE A 93 14.62 -2.78 -0.46
CA PHE A 93 14.06 -2.00 -1.56
C PHE A 93 12.89 -1.11 -1.14
N TYR A 94 12.26 -1.42 -0.02
CA TYR A 94 11.07 -0.74 0.48
C TYR A 94 11.21 -0.42 1.97
N ALA A 95 10.55 0.65 2.39
CA ALA A 95 10.43 1.01 3.79
C ALA A 95 8.94 1.23 4.10
N ASP A 96 8.48 0.71 5.23
CA ASP A 96 7.10 0.93 5.67
C ASP A 96 6.88 2.40 5.99
N ILE A 97 5.72 2.91 5.58
CA ILE A 97 5.26 4.26 5.95
C ILE A 97 4.47 4.18 7.25
N ALA A 98 3.62 3.17 7.39
CA ALA A 98 2.81 2.93 8.57
C ALA A 98 2.67 1.43 8.78
N HIS A 99 2.85 0.96 10.00
CA HIS A 99 2.70 -0.45 10.33
C HIS A 99 2.32 -0.64 11.80
N PRO A 100 1.63 -1.73 12.15
CA PRO A 100 1.37 -2.06 13.54
C PRO A 100 2.66 -2.44 14.27
N ILE A 101 2.78 -2.05 15.53
CA ILE A 101 4.00 -2.30 16.34
C ILE A 101 3.85 -3.49 17.26
N ASN A 102 2.68 -4.13 17.31
CA ASN A 102 2.46 -5.34 18.09
C ASN A 102 1.59 -6.34 17.32
N LEU A 103 1.63 -7.58 17.76
CA LEU A 103 0.94 -8.69 17.10
C LEU A 103 -0.58 -8.58 17.19
N GLU A 104 -1.10 -8.09 18.31
CA GLU A 104 -2.54 -7.91 18.50
C GLU A 104 -3.12 -6.91 17.50
N CYS A 105 -2.47 -5.77 17.33
CA CYS A 105 -2.86 -4.76 16.36
C CYS A 105 -2.78 -5.31 14.92
N ARG A 106 -1.70 -6.04 14.61
CA ARG A 106 -1.53 -6.67 13.29
C ARG A 106 -2.67 -7.65 12.99
N ARG A 107 -3.05 -8.47 13.96
CA ARG A 107 -4.15 -9.44 13.80
C ARG A 107 -5.49 -8.74 13.63
N ARG A 108 -5.71 -7.65 14.34
CA ARG A 108 -6.94 -6.85 14.24
C ARG A 108 -7.07 -6.23 12.84
N ILE A 109 -6.01 -5.61 12.34
CA ILE A 109 -5.98 -5.04 10.99
C ILE A 109 -6.20 -6.13 9.95
N GLN A 110 -5.46 -7.24 10.05
CA GLN A 110 -5.59 -8.39 9.15
C GLN A 110 -7.05 -8.86 9.07
N ARG A 111 -7.69 -9.05 10.20
CA ARG A 111 -9.08 -9.53 10.27
C ARG A 111 -10.04 -8.55 9.60
N HIS A 112 -9.97 -7.27 9.96
CA HIS A 112 -10.86 -6.25 9.40
C HIS A 112 -10.71 -6.09 7.90
N VAL A 113 -9.47 -6.02 7.43
CA VAL A 113 -9.18 -5.79 6.00
C VAL A 113 -9.54 -7.01 5.17
N VAL A 114 -9.20 -8.21 5.61
CA VAL A 114 -9.55 -9.46 4.90
C VAL A 114 -11.05 -9.67 4.86
N ASN A 115 -11.76 -9.43 5.97
CA ASN A 115 -13.22 -9.55 6.00
C ASN A 115 -13.88 -8.56 5.02
N ALA A 116 -13.43 -7.31 4.99
CA ALA A 116 -13.93 -6.32 4.03
C ALA A 116 -13.65 -6.73 2.58
N PHE A 117 -12.49 -7.32 2.33
CA PHE A 117 -12.13 -7.85 1.01
C PHE A 117 -13.07 -8.99 0.59
N GLU A 118 -13.35 -9.93 1.47
CA GLU A 118 -14.25 -11.05 1.17
C GLU A 118 -15.68 -10.57 0.91
N GLU A 119 -16.16 -9.59 1.67
CA GLU A 119 -17.45 -8.95 1.43
C GLU A 119 -17.49 -8.24 0.06
N GLU A 120 -16.43 -7.57 -0.31
CA GLU A 120 -16.33 -6.91 -1.61
C GLU A 120 -16.29 -7.91 -2.76
N LEU A 121 -15.63 -9.06 -2.59
CA LEU A 121 -15.67 -10.15 -3.57
C LEU A 121 -17.10 -10.65 -3.80
N GLU A 122 -17.87 -10.86 -2.74
CA GLU A 122 -19.28 -11.24 -2.85
C GLU A 122 -20.09 -10.17 -3.58
N ARG A 123 -19.88 -8.90 -3.22
CA ARG A 123 -20.56 -7.77 -3.86
C ARG A 123 -20.22 -7.66 -5.34
N SER A 124 -18.98 -7.98 -5.71
CA SER A 124 -18.54 -7.92 -7.11
C SER A 124 -19.21 -8.93 -8.03
N ARG A 125 -19.84 -9.96 -7.47
CA ARG A 125 -20.59 -10.96 -8.26
C ARG A 125 -21.98 -10.48 -8.69
N GLN A 126 -22.45 -9.35 -8.17
CA GLN A 126 -23.71 -8.76 -8.54
C GLN A 126 -23.62 -8.13 -9.93
N PRO A 127 -24.69 -8.23 -10.79
CA PRO A 127 -24.63 -7.74 -12.16
C PRO A 127 -24.53 -6.22 -12.27
N ASP A 128 -24.91 -5.48 -11.25
CA ASP A 128 -24.89 -4.01 -11.19
C ASP A 128 -23.73 -3.47 -10.36
N TYR A 129 -22.70 -4.29 -10.12
CA TYR A 129 -21.56 -3.94 -9.31
C TYR A 129 -20.78 -2.75 -9.88
N GLN A 130 -20.52 -1.77 -9.04
CA GLN A 130 -19.64 -0.64 -9.34
C GLN A 130 -18.51 -0.58 -8.31
N PRO A 131 -17.24 -0.53 -8.74
CA PRO A 131 -16.10 -0.41 -7.83
C PRO A 131 -16.16 0.88 -7.02
N ILE A 132 -15.64 0.81 -5.79
CA ILE A 132 -15.47 1.99 -4.93
C ILE A 132 -14.25 2.78 -5.42
N ASP A 133 -14.38 4.11 -5.49
CA ASP A 133 -13.25 4.99 -5.71
C ASP A 133 -12.58 5.30 -4.38
N LEU A 134 -11.32 4.86 -4.23
CA LEU A 134 -10.54 5.07 -3.00
C LEU A 134 -10.01 6.50 -2.89
N ASP A 135 -10.00 7.24 -4.00
CA ASP A 135 -9.46 8.60 -4.05
C ASP A 135 -10.55 9.66 -3.87
N GLU A 136 -11.80 9.25 -3.75
CA GLU A 136 -12.89 10.18 -3.42
C GLU A 136 -12.64 10.81 -2.05
N PRO A 137 -12.60 12.14 -1.96
CA PRO A 137 -12.42 12.79 -0.67
C PRO A 137 -13.61 12.51 0.24
N ASP A 138 -13.35 12.32 1.51
CA ASP A 138 -14.41 12.27 2.50
C ASP A 138 -15.16 13.61 2.52
N ASP A 139 -16.49 13.57 2.55
CA ASP A 139 -17.33 14.75 2.46
C ASP A 139 -16.99 15.83 3.50
N GLU A 140 -16.52 15.41 4.67
CA GLU A 140 -16.12 16.31 5.76
C GLU A 140 -14.88 17.13 5.44
N ILE A 141 -13.95 16.60 4.64
CA ILE A 141 -12.72 17.34 4.26
C ILE A 141 -13.01 18.33 3.14
N SER A 142 -13.98 18.05 2.27
CA SER A 142 -14.34 18.98 1.20
C SER A 142 -14.91 20.30 1.71
N GLU A 143 -15.55 20.29 2.87
CA GLU A 143 -16.05 21.52 3.53
C GLU A 143 -14.92 22.34 4.18
N ALA A 144 -13.87 21.69 4.67
CA ALA A 144 -12.76 22.35 5.36
C ALA A 144 -11.75 23.02 4.41
N THR A 145 -11.74 22.64 3.11
CA THR A 145 -10.84 23.20 2.08
C THR A 145 -11.46 24.36 1.30
N MET A 146 -12.67 24.69 1.58
CA MET A 146 -13.35 25.86 1.05
C MET A 146 -13.38 26.97 2.10
#